data_fc905ae310ba7928811fb4a428c51022
#
_entry.id   fc905ae310ba7928811fb4a428c51022
#
_cell.length_a   1.000
_cell.length_b   1.000
_cell.length_c   1.000
_cell.angle_alpha   90.00
_cell.angle_beta   90.00
_cell.angle_gamma   90.00
#
_symmetry.space_group_name_H-M   'P 1'
#
loop_
_entity.id
_entity.type
_entity.pdbx_description
1 polymer ?
#
loop_
_entity_poly.entity_id
_entity_poly.type
_entity_poly.pdbx_seq_one_letter_code
_entity_poly.pdbx_strand_id
1 'polypeptide(L)'
;MHGPSGTEARLHPMDFLEYAYLQMGQDDKGRAIEAQALALRNEGFTRGLEPYYFYVQAHFPALLALETKDWKAAESLQPIAGANPRVRAITYWAQAVGAGRLGDVAAVRVAVHNLDEALEADKKSHPDSPGPPVDTNKNEAHAWLAFAEKDSAAAFELIKPVIQFQDEVGKGEVELPAREMYADMLLELNRPNEALEQYRLSLKSDPNRFNGLYGAGRSAELANKKTLAVTYYKRLLDNCDLSIESDRPELQHAKRFVAETAIPNWGRSDSFSGGIRTRSAVFVR
;
A
#
# COMPACT_ATOMS: atom_id res chain seq x y z
N MET A 1 32.28 22.65 -5.81
CA MET A 1 31.00 21.94 -5.64
C MET A 1 30.54 22.24 -4.23
N HIS A 2 29.50 23.06 -4.06
CA HIS A 2 28.88 23.23 -2.75
C HIS A 2 28.02 21.98 -2.54
N GLY A 3 28.23 21.26 -1.44
CA GLY A 3 27.36 20.15 -1.04
C GLY A 3 25.90 20.66 -0.80
N PRO A 4 24.92 19.72 -0.71
CA PRO A 4 23.55 20.08 -0.46
C PRO A 4 23.44 20.97 0.79
N SER A 5 22.51 21.94 0.76
CA SER A 5 22.24 22.78 1.94
C SER A 5 21.85 21.90 3.13
N GLY A 6 22.08 22.35 4.37
CA GLY A 6 21.81 21.54 5.55
C GLY A 6 20.37 20.99 5.62
N THR A 7 19.39 21.73 5.07
CA THR A 7 17.98 21.30 5.05
C THR A 7 17.74 20.18 4.02
N GLU A 8 18.29 20.31 2.84
CA GLU A 8 18.16 19.31 1.77
C GLU A 8 18.85 17.98 2.15
N ALA A 9 20.07 18.07 2.74
CA ALA A 9 20.78 16.90 3.26
C ALA A 9 19.99 16.14 4.35
N ARG A 10 19.00 16.80 4.98
CA ARG A 10 18.14 16.18 5.99
C ARG A 10 16.89 15.56 5.38
N LEU A 11 16.27 16.17 4.37
CA LEU A 11 15.01 15.71 3.78
C LEU A 11 15.14 14.36 3.10
N HIS A 12 16.20 14.14 2.35
CA HIS A 12 16.39 12.87 1.62
C HIS A 12 16.50 11.63 2.56
N PRO A 13 17.29 11.63 3.64
CA PRO A 13 17.26 10.53 4.62
C PRO A 13 15.92 10.37 5.33
N MET A 14 15.16 11.46 5.51
CA MET A 14 13.85 11.41 6.18
C MET A 14 12.83 10.64 5.35
N ASP A 15 12.89 10.73 4.02
CA ASP A 15 12.04 9.97 3.10
C ASP A 15 12.19 8.45 3.34
N PHE A 16 13.44 7.97 3.33
CA PHE A 16 13.73 6.57 3.64
C PHE A 16 13.35 6.18 5.07
N LEU A 17 13.50 7.09 6.00
CA LEU A 17 13.20 6.81 7.41
C LEU A 17 11.68 6.71 7.65
N GLU A 18 10.89 7.58 7.05
CA GLU A 18 9.43 7.47 7.06
C GLU A 18 8.99 6.13 6.46
N TYR A 19 9.45 5.83 5.24
CA TYR A 19 9.17 4.56 4.58
C TYR A 19 9.54 3.36 5.47
N ALA A 20 10.74 3.35 6.05
CA ALA A 20 11.17 2.26 6.90
C ALA A 20 10.26 2.06 8.12
N TYR A 21 9.86 3.14 8.81
CA TYR A 21 8.93 3.06 9.92
C TYR A 21 7.56 2.51 9.50
N LEU A 22 7.05 2.93 8.36
CA LEU A 22 5.78 2.42 7.82
C LEU A 22 5.85 0.93 7.49
N GLN A 23 6.99 0.45 6.94
CA GLN A 23 7.19 -0.98 6.67
C GLN A 23 7.36 -1.82 7.96
N MET A 24 7.76 -1.19 9.07
CA MET A 24 7.84 -1.82 10.39
C MET A 24 6.54 -1.72 11.20
N GLY A 25 5.47 -1.13 10.65
CA GLY A 25 4.21 -0.90 11.33
C GLY A 25 4.27 0.15 12.45
N GLN A 26 5.28 1.02 12.42
CA GLN A 26 5.51 2.10 13.39
C GLN A 26 4.98 3.44 12.87
N ASP A 27 3.67 3.49 12.62
CA ASP A 27 3.02 4.62 11.95
C ASP A 27 3.20 5.94 12.68
N ASP A 28 3.19 5.95 14.01
CA ASP A 28 3.41 7.18 14.79
C ASP A 28 4.81 7.77 14.56
N LYS A 29 5.82 6.90 14.38
CA LYS A 29 7.16 7.38 14.02
C LYS A 29 7.20 7.90 12.58
N GLY A 30 6.50 7.24 11.66
CA GLY A 30 6.31 7.75 10.28
C GLY A 30 5.69 9.14 10.31
N ARG A 31 4.56 9.33 11.00
CA ARG A 31 3.90 10.64 11.19
C ARG A 31 4.83 11.68 11.83
N ALA A 32 5.66 11.28 12.78
CA ALA A 32 6.61 12.19 13.41
C ALA A 32 7.71 12.65 12.44
N ILE A 33 8.16 11.78 11.53
CA ILE A 33 9.11 12.15 10.46
C ILE A 33 8.44 13.08 9.45
N GLU A 34 7.22 12.74 8.99
CA GLU A 34 6.44 13.62 8.12
C GLU A 34 6.29 15.02 8.73
N ALA A 35 5.83 15.11 9.98
CA ALA A 35 5.66 16.39 10.66
C ALA A 35 6.97 17.19 10.76
N GLN A 36 8.11 16.53 10.99
CA GLN A 36 9.41 17.17 11.00
C GLN A 36 9.81 17.66 9.61
N ALA A 37 9.57 16.85 8.55
CA ALA A 37 9.87 17.22 7.18
C ALA A 37 9.04 18.43 6.73
N LEU A 38 7.75 18.44 7.04
CA LEU A 38 6.83 19.53 6.71
C LEU A 38 7.13 20.81 7.50
N ALA A 39 7.68 20.70 8.70
CA ALA A 39 8.11 21.85 9.50
C ALA A 39 9.40 22.49 8.98
N LEU A 40 10.20 21.80 8.18
CA LEU A 40 11.38 22.37 7.54
C LEU A 40 10.93 23.38 6.48
N ARG A 41 11.22 24.64 6.70
CA ARG A 41 10.87 25.72 5.78
C ARG A 41 11.89 25.82 4.68
N ASN A 42 11.50 26.47 3.60
CA ASN A 42 12.36 26.80 2.45
C ASN A 42 13.52 27.76 2.80
N GLU A 43 13.79 27.97 4.08
CA GLU A 43 14.88 28.80 4.58
C GLU A 43 16.20 28.03 4.47
N GLY A 44 17.07 28.47 3.60
CA GLY A 44 18.40 27.85 3.42
C GLY A 44 18.52 26.89 2.23
N PHE A 45 17.49 26.76 1.39
CA PHE A 45 17.67 26.12 0.10
C PHE A 45 18.55 26.94 -0.82
N THR A 46 19.47 26.30 -1.52
CA THR A 46 20.19 26.93 -2.62
C THR A 46 19.16 27.28 -3.71
N ARG A 47 19.30 28.45 -4.33
CA ARG A 47 18.41 28.90 -5.41
C ARG A 47 18.27 27.78 -6.47
N GLY A 48 17.06 27.36 -6.74
CA GLY A 48 16.75 26.29 -7.70
C GLY A 48 16.38 24.93 -7.06
N LEU A 49 16.42 24.82 -5.71
CA LEU A 49 16.06 23.61 -4.97
C LEU A 49 14.67 23.68 -4.31
N GLU A 50 13.96 24.79 -4.46
CA GLU A 50 12.56 24.94 -4.06
C GLU A 50 11.67 23.83 -4.61
N PRO A 51 11.89 23.30 -5.85
CA PRO A 51 11.09 22.19 -6.36
C PRO A 51 11.19 20.91 -5.52
N TYR A 52 12.35 20.63 -4.92
CA TYR A 52 12.53 19.46 -4.05
C TYR A 52 11.76 19.61 -2.73
N TYR A 53 11.74 20.80 -2.14
CA TYR A 53 10.93 21.08 -0.96
C TYR A 53 9.42 20.88 -1.22
N PHE A 54 8.92 21.38 -2.34
CA PHE A 54 7.52 21.15 -2.73
C PHE A 54 7.23 19.66 -3.01
N TYR A 55 8.18 18.95 -3.61
CA TYR A 55 8.08 17.51 -3.80
C TYR A 55 7.88 16.79 -2.47
N VAL A 56 8.74 17.05 -1.50
CA VAL A 56 8.66 16.46 -0.15
C VAL A 56 7.31 16.75 0.50
N GLN A 57 6.82 18.00 0.41
CA GLN A 57 5.52 18.38 0.98
C GLN A 57 4.33 17.66 0.32
N ALA A 58 4.45 17.23 -0.93
CA ALA A 58 3.42 16.45 -1.60
C ALA A 58 3.59 14.95 -1.36
N HIS A 59 4.85 14.48 -1.36
CA HIS A 59 5.18 13.07 -1.33
C HIS A 59 4.94 12.43 0.04
N PHE A 60 5.42 13.04 1.13
CA PHE A 60 5.32 12.46 2.47
C PHE A 60 3.86 12.19 2.90
N PRO A 61 2.94 13.17 2.84
CA PRO A 61 1.55 12.89 3.18
C PRO A 61 0.88 11.86 2.26
N ALA A 62 1.25 11.84 0.98
CA ALA A 62 0.75 10.84 0.04
C ALA A 62 1.25 9.44 0.41
N LEU A 63 2.56 9.28 0.67
CA LEU A 63 3.15 8.02 1.09
C LEU A 63 2.53 7.51 2.39
N LEU A 64 2.46 8.38 3.42
CA LEU A 64 1.86 8.02 4.70
C LEU A 64 0.42 7.50 4.53
N ALA A 65 -0.43 8.27 3.85
CA ALA A 65 -1.83 7.92 3.68
C ALA A 65 -2.01 6.60 2.90
N LEU A 66 -1.25 6.40 1.82
CA LEU A 66 -1.37 5.21 0.98
C LEU A 66 -0.78 3.96 1.65
N GLU A 67 0.36 4.08 2.34
CA GLU A 67 0.99 2.96 3.04
C GLU A 67 0.19 2.52 4.28
N THR A 68 -0.44 3.46 4.99
CA THR A 68 -1.33 3.16 6.12
C THR A 68 -2.73 2.77 5.70
N LYS A 69 -3.05 2.84 4.39
CA LYS A 69 -4.39 2.60 3.84
C LYS A 69 -5.45 3.56 4.40
N ASP A 70 -5.03 4.74 4.82
CA ASP A 70 -5.95 5.82 5.19
C ASP A 70 -6.48 6.49 3.91
N TRP A 71 -7.38 5.75 3.23
CA TRP A 71 -7.94 6.19 1.93
C TRP A 71 -8.66 7.52 2.03
N LYS A 72 -9.24 7.82 3.21
CA LYS A 72 -9.93 9.11 3.44
C LYS A 72 -8.95 10.26 3.57
N ALA A 73 -7.84 10.04 4.25
CA ALA A 73 -6.74 11.02 4.27
C ALA A 73 -6.19 11.24 2.87
N ALA A 74 -5.92 10.16 2.11
CA ALA A 74 -5.41 10.26 0.73
C ALA A 74 -6.36 11.06 -0.18
N GLU A 75 -7.67 10.76 -0.16
CA GLU A 75 -8.69 11.49 -0.92
C GLU A 75 -8.75 12.98 -0.55
N SER A 76 -8.49 13.31 0.71
CA SER A 76 -8.63 14.66 1.26
C SER A 76 -7.37 15.54 1.14
N LEU A 77 -6.25 15.00 0.64
CA LEU A 77 -5.01 15.74 0.45
C LEU A 77 -5.25 17.01 -0.39
N GLN A 78 -4.48 18.07 -0.12
CA GLN A 78 -4.61 19.31 -0.85
C GLN A 78 -3.35 19.60 -1.65
N PRO A 79 -3.47 19.99 -2.93
CA PRO A 79 -2.31 20.37 -3.72
C PRO A 79 -1.64 21.62 -3.14
N ILE A 80 -0.31 21.63 -3.15
CA ILE A 80 0.47 22.69 -2.54
C ILE A 80 0.39 23.95 -3.39
N ALA A 81 -0.03 25.04 -2.78
CA ALA A 81 -0.10 26.35 -3.44
C ALA A 81 1.30 26.78 -3.92
N GLY A 82 1.39 27.23 -5.18
CA GLY A 82 2.64 27.66 -5.79
C GLY A 82 3.58 26.54 -6.26
N ALA A 83 3.27 25.28 -5.98
CA ALA A 83 4.03 24.16 -6.52
C ALA A 83 3.85 24.04 -8.05
N ASN A 84 4.89 23.54 -8.72
CA ASN A 84 4.81 23.26 -10.15
C ASN A 84 3.79 22.17 -10.46
N PRO A 85 3.34 22.05 -11.72
CA PRO A 85 2.31 21.07 -12.09
C PRO A 85 2.69 19.64 -11.79
N ARG A 86 3.97 19.24 -11.98
CA ARG A 86 4.45 17.87 -11.73
C ARG A 86 4.35 17.50 -10.25
N VAL A 87 4.65 18.41 -9.35
CA VAL A 87 4.49 18.21 -7.89
C VAL A 87 3.01 18.09 -7.52
N ARG A 88 2.13 18.94 -8.07
CA ARG A 88 0.68 18.84 -7.82
C ARG A 88 0.10 17.51 -8.30
N ALA A 89 0.66 16.93 -9.36
CA ALA A 89 0.25 15.63 -9.87
C ALA A 89 0.40 14.51 -8.83
N ILE A 90 1.39 14.58 -7.90
CA ILE A 90 1.55 13.62 -6.79
C ILE A 90 0.31 13.63 -5.89
N THR A 91 -0.17 14.81 -5.52
CA THR A 91 -1.37 14.93 -4.69
C THR A 91 -2.61 14.38 -5.40
N TYR A 92 -2.81 14.73 -6.67
CA TYR A 92 -3.95 14.26 -7.45
C TYR A 92 -3.93 12.75 -7.69
N TRP A 93 -2.75 12.17 -7.88
CA TRP A 93 -2.57 10.71 -7.92
C TRP A 93 -2.99 10.05 -6.60
N ALA A 94 -2.52 10.56 -5.47
CA ALA A 94 -2.89 10.01 -4.17
C ALA A 94 -4.40 10.14 -3.89
N GLN A 95 -5.01 11.28 -4.27
CA GLN A 95 -6.47 11.47 -4.22
C GLN A 95 -7.20 10.43 -5.07
N ALA A 96 -6.73 10.18 -6.31
CA ALA A 96 -7.36 9.23 -7.21
C ALA A 96 -7.28 7.79 -6.66
N VAL A 97 -6.13 7.39 -6.10
CA VAL A 97 -5.99 6.08 -5.44
C VAL A 97 -6.92 5.99 -4.24
N GLY A 98 -6.92 7.00 -3.34
CA GLY A 98 -7.77 7.03 -2.15
C GLY A 98 -9.25 6.94 -2.49
N ALA A 99 -9.74 7.81 -3.38
CA ALA A 99 -11.14 7.83 -3.83
C ALA A 99 -11.52 6.52 -4.54
N GLY A 100 -10.62 5.99 -5.39
CA GLY A 100 -10.81 4.71 -6.07
C GLY A 100 -10.99 3.55 -5.10
N ARG A 101 -10.18 3.52 -4.03
CA ARG A 101 -10.27 2.52 -2.94
C ARG A 101 -11.54 2.66 -2.11
N LEU A 102 -12.07 3.86 -1.96
CA LEU A 102 -13.36 4.12 -1.31
C LEU A 102 -14.56 3.83 -2.22
N GLY A 103 -14.33 3.64 -3.52
CA GLY A 103 -15.39 3.46 -4.52
C GLY A 103 -16.13 4.75 -4.84
N ASP A 104 -15.57 5.91 -4.50
CA ASP A 104 -16.15 7.22 -4.84
C ASP A 104 -15.81 7.60 -6.29
N VAL A 105 -16.65 7.15 -7.21
CA VAL A 105 -16.48 7.39 -8.66
C VAL A 105 -16.46 8.88 -9.00
N ALA A 106 -17.21 9.71 -8.28
CA ALA A 106 -17.24 11.14 -8.55
C ALA A 106 -15.90 11.80 -8.14
N ALA A 107 -15.42 11.48 -6.95
CA ALA A 107 -14.14 12.02 -6.45
C ALA A 107 -12.96 11.55 -7.30
N VAL A 108 -12.89 10.26 -7.67
CA VAL A 108 -11.79 9.75 -8.50
C VAL A 108 -11.77 10.37 -9.89
N ARG A 109 -12.92 10.62 -10.51
CA ARG A 109 -12.99 11.35 -11.79
C ARG A 109 -12.42 12.77 -11.69
N VAL A 110 -12.75 13.49 -10.61
CA VAL A 110 -12.21 14.84 -10.37
C VAL A 110 -10.69 14.77 -10.16
N ALA A 111 -10.20 13.84 -9.36
CA ALA A 111 -8.77 13.69 -9.10
C ALA A 111 -7.99 13.34 -10.39
N VAL A 112 -8.48 12.41 -11.19
CA VAL A 112 -7.88 12.02 -12.48
C VAL A 112 -7.89 13.20 -13.48
N HIS A 113 -9.00 13.94 -13.58
CA HIS A 113 -9.05 15.13 -14.42
C HIS A 113 -8.00 16.17 -14.03
N ASN A 114 -7.89 16.48 -12.74
CA ASN A 114 -6.89 17.43 -12.23
C ASN A 114 -5.45 16.93 -12.45
N LEU A 115 -5.23 15.61 -12.32
CA LEU A 115 -3.95 14.98 -12.63
C LEU A 115 -3.58 15.15 -14.10
N ASP A 116 -4.50 14.85 -15.01
CA ASP A 116 -4.27 14.99 -16.45
C ASP A 116 -3.98 16.44 -16.83
N GLU A 117 -4.74 17.41 -16.29
CA GLU A 117 -4.49 18.84 -16.51
C GLU A 117 -3.10 19.27 -15.98
N ALA A 118 -2.70 18.77 -14.80
CA ALA A 118 -1.38 19.07 -14.26
C ALA A 118 -0.25 18.50 -15.12
N LEU A 119 -0.37 17.27 -15.59
CA LEU A 119 0.62 16.64 -16.47
C LEU A 119 0.72 17.32 -17.83
N GLU A 120 -0.41 17.75 -18.41
CA GLU A 120 -0.41 18.54 -19.65
C GLU A 120 0.21 19.93 -19.47
N ALA A 121 -0.01 20.57 -18.31
CA ALA A 121 0.63 21.85 -18.00
C ALA A 121 2.15 21.69 -17.80
N ASP A 122 2.59 20.62 -17.16
CA ASP A 122 4.01 20.28 -17.01
C ASP A 122 4.67 20.10 -18.37
N LYS A 123 4.07 19.30 -19.25
CA LYS A 123 4.55 19.07 -20.61
C LYS A 123 4.66 20.37 -21.43
N LYS A 124 3.68 21.26 -21.31
CA LYS A 124 3.74 22.58 -21.99
C LYS A 124 4.85 23.45 -21.46
N SER A 125 5.18 23.33 -20.16
CA SER A 125 6.28 24.09 -19.55
C SER A 125 7.66 23.53 -19.91
N HIS A 126 7.72 22.26 -20.33
CA HIS A 126 8.96 21.55 -20.66
C HIS A 126 8.81 20.84 -22.02
N PRO A 127 8.63 21.61 -23.13
CA PRO A 127 8.31 21.04 -24.46
C PRO A 127 9.42 20.12 -25.02
N ASP A 128 10.65 20.36 -24.63
CA ASP A 128 11.83 19.59 -25.08
C ASP A 128 12.09 18.35 -24.19
N SER A 129 11.32 18.17 -23.10
CA SER A 129 11.44 16.99 -22.26
C SER A 129 10.66 15.82 -22.88
N PRO A 130 11.29 14.67 -23.16
CA PRO A 130 10.56 13.52 -23.70
C PRO A 130 9.52 12.95 -22.74
N GLY A 131 9.56 13.35 -21.48
CA GLY A 131 8.76 12.75 -20.40
C GLY A 131 9.20 11.32 -20.08
N PRO A 132 8.61 10.68 -19.07
CA PRO A 132 8.89 9.29 -18.77
C PRO A 132 8.26 8.37 -19.83
N PRO A 133 8.89 7.22 -20.16
CA PRO A 133 8.32 6.26 -21.12
C PRO A 133 6.98 5.69 -20.65
N VAL A 134 6.79 5.58 -19.34
CA VAL A 134 5.51 5.23 -18.68
C VAL A 134 5.26 6.25 -17.58
N ASP A 135 4.14 6.97 -17.62
CA ASP A 135 3.74 7.82 -16.51
C ASP A 135 3.01 6.97 -15.46
N THR A 136 3.77 6.56 -14.45
CA THR A 136 3.30 5.66 -13.38
C THR A 136 2.06 6.22 -12.70
N ASN A 137 2.13 7.45 -12.20
CA ASN A 137 1.04 8.06 -11.44
C ASN A 137 -0.23 8.20 -12.28
N LYS A 138 -0.07 8.56 -13.57
CA LYS A 138 -1.20 8.65 -14.51
C LYS A 138 -1.87 7.31 -14.70
N ASN A 139 -1.12 6.29 -15.06
CA ASN A 139 -1.68 4.96 -15.34
C ASN A 139 -2.33 4.34 -14.11
N GLU A 140 -1.72 4.48 -12.93
CA GLU A 140 -2.29 4.00 -11.67
C GLU A 140 -3.59 4.70 -11.31
N ALA A 141 -3.65 6.03 -11.44
CA ALA A 141 -4.87 6.80 -11.18
C ALA A 141 -6.00 6.41 -12.14
N HIS A 142 -5.71 6.29 -13.44
CA HIS A 142 -6.68 5.84 -14.43
C HIS A 142 -7.11 4.39 -14.21
N ALA A 143 -6.21 3.51 -13.74
CA ALA A 143 -6.56 2.13 -13.37
C ALA A 143 -7.55 2.10 -12.20
N TRP A 144 -7.33 2.92 -11.17
CA TRP A 144 -8.26 3.02 -10.04
C TRP A 144 -9.60 3.66 -10.45
N LEU A 145 -9.61 4.61 -11.39
CA LEU A 145 -10.84 5.14 -11.96
C LEU A 145 -11.64 4.03 -12.66
N ALA A 146 -11.02 3.32 -13.60
CA ALA A 146 -11.69 2.23 -14.32
C ALA A 146 -12.20 1.15 -13.36
N PHE A 147 -11.40 0.81 -12.32
CA PHE A 147 -11.81 -0.16 -11.31
C PHE A 147 -13.02 0.31 -10.49
N ALA A 148 -13.06 1.58 -10.07
CA ALA A 148 -14.19 2.17 -9.37
C ALA A 148 -15.46 2.18 -10.24
N GLU A 149 -15.32 2.39 -11.56
CA GLU A 149 -16.38 2.30 -12.56
C GLU A 149 -16.82 0.87 -12.90
N LYS A 150 -16.21 -0.14 -12.21
CA LYS A 150 -16.46 -1.58 -12.40
C LYS A 150 -15.97 -2.14 -13.74
N ASP A 151 -15.11 -1.43 -14.43
CA ASP A 151 -14.39 -1.94 -15.60
C ASP A 151 -13.01 -2.49 -15.17
N SER A 152 -13.02 -3.67 -14.58
CA SER A 152 -11.79 -4.34 -14.14
C SER A 152 -10.88 -4.72 -15.31
N ALA A 153 -11.42 -4.94 -16.51
CA ALA A 153 -10.62 -5.26 -17.68
C ALA A 153 -9.77 -4.05 -18.10
N ALA A 154 -10.38 -2.87 -18.22
CA ALA A 154 -9.66 -1.64 -18.50
C ALA A 154 -8.66 -1.30 -17.39
N ALA A 155 -9.03 -1.47 -16.11
CA ALA A 155 -8.13 -1.25 -14.98
C ALA A 155 -6.85 -2.10 -15.09
N PHE A 156 -6.99 -3.37 -15.47
CA PHE A 156 -5.85 -4.28 -15.63
C PHE A 156 -4.97 -3.92 -16.82
N GLU A 157 -5.55 -3.49 -17.94
CA GLU A 157 -4.76 -3.04 -19.09
C GLU A 157 -4.00 -1.73 -18.80
N LEU A 158 -4.51 -0.86 -17.95
CA LEU A 158 -3.85 0.38 -17.55
C LEU A 158 -2.69 0.16 -16.56
N ILE A 159 -2.82 -0.80 -15.62
CA ILE A 159 -1.80 -1.04 -14.60
C ILE A 159 -0.63 -1.91 -15.12
N LYS A 160 -0.85 -2.81 -16.08
CA LYS A 160 0.17 -3.73 -16.59
C LYS A 160 1.42 -3.06 -17.15
N PRO A 161 1.33 -1.98 -17.95
CA PRO A 161 2.53 -1.27 -18.43
C PRO A 161 3.39 -0.72 -17.29
N VAL A 162 2.76 -0.27 -16.19
CA VAL A 162 3.48 0.20 -14.99
C VAL A 162 4.22 -0.95 -14.33
N ILE A 163 3.55 -2.09 -14.17
CA ILE A 163 4.15 -3.29 -13.61
C ILE A 163 5.36 -3.72 -14.44
N GLN A 164 5.21 -3.77 -15.77
CA GLN A 164 6.30 -4.14 -16.66
C GLN A 164 7.47 -3.16 -16.56
N PHE A 165 7.20 -1.86 -16.55
CA PHE A 165 8.22 -0.84 -16.39
C PHE A 165 8.97 -0.98 -15.05
N GLN A 166 8.25 -1.19 -13.93
CA GLN A 166 8.86 -1.39 -12.63
C GLN A 166 9.66 -2.71 -12.55
N ASP A 167 9.25 -3.77 -13.25
CA ASP A 167 10.00 -5.04 -13.32
C ASP A 167 11.30 -4.91 -14.14
N GLU A 168 11.29 -4.10 -15.20
CA GLU A 168 12.44 -3.96 -16.12
C GLU A 168 13.47 -2.91 -15.65
N VAL A 169 13.00 -1.80 -15.16
CA VAL A 169 13.83 -0.62 -14.82
C VAL A 169 14.03 -0.48 -13.31
N GLY A 170 13.12 -1.04 -12.54
CA GLY A 170 12.99 -0.83 -11.12
C GLY A 170 12.01 0.32 -10.80
N LYS A 171 11.55 0.35 -9.57
CA LYS A 171 10.79 1.47 -9.01
C LYS A 171 11.72 2.30 -8.11
N GLY A 172 11.31 3.52 -7.77
CA GLY A 172 11.93 4.27 -6.67
C GLY A 172 11.81 3.48 -5.36
N GLU A 173 12.80 3.57 -4.50
CA GLU A 173 12.89 2.74 -3.28
C GLU A 173 11.71 2.95 -2.34
N VAL A 174 11.17 4.18 -2.30
CA VAL A 174 10.02 4.56 -1.48
C VAL A 174 8.68 4.57 -2.24
N GLU A 175 8.66 4.20 -3.52
CA GLU A 175 7.44 4.16 -4.31
C GLU A 175 6.59 2.92 -4.01
N LEU A 176 5.27 3.04 -4.19
CA LEU A 176 4.36 1.91 -4.08
C LEU A 176 4.50 0.99 -5.30
N PRO A 177 4.55 -0.33 -5.11
CA PRO A 177 4.57 -1.25 -6.24
C PRO A 177 3.21 -1.32 -6.95
N ALA A 178 3.16 -1.02 -8.24
CA ALA A 178 1.96 -1.17 -9.06
C ALA A 178 1.42 -2.62 -9.02
N ARG A 179 2.29 -3.59 -8.84
CA ARG A 179 1.94 -5.00 -8.69
C ARG A 179 1.14 -5.28 -7.41
N GLU A 180 1.39 -4.55 -6.31
CA GLU A 180 0.56 -4.64 -5.10
C GLU A 180 -0.82 -4.05 -5.36
N MET A 181 -0.92 -2.92 -6.08
CA MET A 181 -2.22 -2.34 -6.46
C MET A 181 -3.04 -3.30 -7.33
N TYR A 182 -2.39 -3.97 -8.29
CA TYR A 182 -3.04 -5.00 -9.10
C TYR A 182 -3.52 -6.19 -8.26
N ALA A 183 -2.70 -6.63 -7.31
CA ALA A 183 -3.06 -7.71 -6.40
C ALA A 183 -4.23 -7.33 -5.49
N ASP A 184 -4.29 -6.09 -5.02
CA ASP A 184 -5.41 -5.54 -4.26
C ASP A 184 -6.72 -5.59 -5.08
N MET A 185 -6.70 -5.14 -6.33
CA MET A 185 -7.85 -5.22 -7.24
C MET A 185 -8.33 -6.67 -7.42
N LEU A 186 -7.40 -7.62 -7.59
CA LEU A 186 -7.73 -9.04 -7.68
C LEU A 186 -8.37 -9.60 -6.40
N LEU A 187 -7.92 -9.17 -5.21
CA LEU A 187 -8.55 -9.54 -3.95
C LEU A 187 -9.97 -9.01 -3.83
N GLU A 188 -10.22 -7.76 -4.21
CA GLU A 188 -11.57 -7.17 -4.21
C GLU A 188 -12.53 -7.89 -5.16
N LEU A 189 -12.01 -8.46 -6.25
CA LEU A 189 -12.75 -9.30 -7.19
C LEU A 189 -12.88 -10.77 -6.73
N ASN A 190 -12.50 -11.09 -5.49
CA ASN A 190 -12.51 -12.46 -4.96
C ASN A 190 -11.69 -13.46 -5.80
N ARG A 191 -10.52 -13.02 -6.30
CA ARG A 191 -9.55 -13.80 -7.06
C ARG A 191 -8.26 -14.06 -6.24
N PRO A 192 -8.35 -14.71 -5.06
CA PRO A 192 -7.24 -14.77 -4.11
C PRO A 192 -6.03 -15.55 -4.59
N ASN A 193 -6.20 -16.55 -5.45
CA ASN A 193 -5.06 -17.29 -5.99
C ASN A 193 -4.21 -16.43 -6.93
N GLU A 194 -4.84 -15.61 -7.74
CA GLU A 194 -4.15 -14.72 -8.65
C GLU A 194 -3.50 -13.54 -7.89
N ALA A 195 -4.21 -12.98 -6.93
CA ALA A 195 -3.66 -11.97 -6.04
C ALA A 195 -2.41 -12.47 -5.30
N LEU A 196 -2.46 -13.70 -4.75
CA LEU A 196 -1.32 -14.33 -4.09
C LEU A 196 -0.09 -14.40 -5.00
N GLU A 197 -0.26 -14.73 -6.27
CA GLU A 197 0.86 -14.78 -7.21
C GLU A 197 1.44 -13.38 -7.45
N GLN A 198 0.61 -12.35 -7.58
CA GLN A 198 1.09 -10.99 -7.76
C GLN A 198 1.85 -10.47 -6.54
N TYR A 199 1.34 -10.68 -5.33
CA TYR A 199 2.07 -10.34 -4.10
C TYR A 199 3.39 -11.10 -3.99
N ARG A 200 3.43 -12.40 -4.35
CA ARG A 200 4.67 -13.17 -4.34
C ARG A 200 5.70 -12.62 -5.31
N LEU A 201 5.28 -12.16 -6.47
CA LEU A 201 6.16 -11.53 -7.45
C LEU A 201 6.66 -10.18 -6.92
N SER A 202 5.80 -9.33 -6.35
CA SER A 202 6.18 -8.07 -5.72
C SER A 202 7.21 -8.27 -4.60
N LEU A 203 7.00 -9.27 -3.75
CA LEU A 203 7.90 -9.59 -2.64
C LEU A 203 9.27 -10.16 -3.06
N LYS A 204 9.54 -10.38 -4.36
CA LYS A 204 10.90 -10.69 -4.85
C LYS A 204 11.76 -9.44 -4.92
N SER A 205 11.17 -8.31 -5.35
CA SER A 205 11.85 -7.02 -5.42
C SER A 205 11.86 -6.33 -4.05
N ASP A 206 10.77 -6.44 -3.32
CA ASP A 206 10.53 -5.74 -2.06
C ASP A 206 10.16 -6.71 -0.92
N PRO A 207 11.11 -7.51 -0.43
CA PRO A 207 10.81 -8.71 0.37
C PRO A 207 10.16 -8.45 1.73
N ASN A 208 10.31 -7.26 2.29
CA ASN A 208 9.85 -6.92 3.63
C ASN A 208 8.75 -5.85 3.64
N ARG A 209 8.09 -5.62 2.49
CA ARG A 209 6.98 -4.67 2.46
C ARG A 209 5.83 -5.14 3.34
N PHE A 210 5.36 -4.24 4.21
CA PHE A 210 4.25 -4.49 5.13
C PHE A 210 2.98 -4.93 4.38
N ASN A 211 2.55 -4.12 3.41
CA ASN A 211 1.34 -4.37 2.64
C ASN A 211 1.49 -5.61 1.74
N GLY A 212 2.66 -5.83 1.17
CA GLY A 212 2.97 -7.02 0.38
C GLY A 212 2.90 -8.31 1.20
N LEU A 213 3.50 -8.33 2.40
CA LEU A 213 3.46 -9.49 3.30
C LEU A 213 2.05 -9.76 3.82
N TYR A 214 1.32 -8.71 4.25
CA TYR A 214 -0.06 -8.87 4.67
C TYR A 214 -0.96 -9.36 3.53
N GLY A 215 -0.85 -8.73 2.35
CA GLY A 215 -1.63 -9.08 1.17
C GLY A 215 -1.40 -10.52 0.71
N ALA A 216 -0.15 -10.99 0.72
CA ALA A 216 0.19 -12.38 0.43
C ALA A 216 -0.42 -13.34 1.47
N GLY A 217 -0.33 -13.00 2.75
CA GLY A 217 -0.96 -13.76 3.84
C GLY A 217 -2.47 -13.83 3.68
N ARG A 218 -3.11 -12.69 3.44
CA ARG A 218 -4.57 -12.61 3.26
C ARG A 218 -5.05 -13.36 2.02
N SER A 219 -4.33 -13.25 0.92
CA SER A 219 -4.61 -14.00 -0.30
C SER A 219 -4.51 -15.51 -0.08
N ALA A 220 -3.46 -15.97 0.62
CA ALA A 220 -3.29 -17.39 0.96
C ALA A 220 -4.39 -17.90 1.90
N GLU A 221 -4.81 -17.08 2.88
CA GLU A 221 -5.93 -17.39 3.79
C GLU A 221 -7.23 -17.56 3.02
N LEU A 222 -7.60 -16.59 2.18
CA LEU A 222 -8.82 -16.64 1.35
C LEU A 222 -8.78 -17.79 0.32
N ALA A 223 -7.60 -18.19 -0.13
CA ALA A 223 -7.40 -19.36 -0.98
C ALA A 223 -7.35 -20.70 -0.20
N ASN A 224 -7.66 -20.69 1.11
CA ASN A 224 -7.58 -21.87 2.00
C ASN A 224 -6.19 -22.52 2.11
N LYS A 225 -5.12 -21.77 1.84
CA LYS A 225 -3.72 -22.22 1.95
C LYS A 225 -3.15 -21.85 3.32
N LYS A 226 -3.72 -22.40 4.40
CA LYS A 226 -3.46 -22.01 5.80
C LYS A 226 -1.97 -21.96 6.16
N THR A 227 -1.19 -22.99 5.82
CA THR A 227 0.25 -23.03 6.13
C THR A 227 0.99 -21.87 5.48
N LEU A 228 0.64 -21.54 4.24
CA LEU A 228 1.25 -20.44 3.51
C LEU A 228 0.84 -19.08 4.10
N ALA A 229 -0.42 -18.91 4.49
CA ALA A 229 -0.90 -17.73 5.19
C ALA A 229 -0.12 -17.50 6.49
N VAL A 230 0.05 -18.53 7.32
CA VAL A 230 0.87 -18.48 8.55
C VAL A 230 2.30 -18.06 8.23
N THR A 231 2.89 -18.54 7.14
CA THR A 231 4.27 -18.20 6.76
C THR A 231 4.39 -16.70 6.49
N TYR A 232 3.47 -16.12 5.70
CA TYR A 232 3.52 -14.69 5.39
C TYR A 232 3.19 -13.81 6.61
N TYR A 233 2.18 -14.18 7.39
CA TYR A 233 1.85 -13.44 8.60
C TYR A 233 2.98 -13.47 9.64
N LYS A 234 3.66 -14.61 9.81
CA LYS A 234 4.85 -14.65 10.68
C LYS A 234 5.95 -13.74 10.17
N ARG A 235 6.26 -13.75 8.86
CA ARG A 235 7.25 -12.83 8.29
C ARG A 235 6.87 -11.36 8.50
N LEU A 236 5.58 -11.02 8.38
CA LEU A 236 5.10 -9.69 8.70
C LEU A 236 5.35 -9.34 10.17
N LEU A 237 4.97 -10.23 11.09
CA LEU A 237 5.15 -10.03 12.52
C LEU A 237 6.62 -9.95 12.92
N ASP A 238 7.49 -10.75 12.29
CA ASP A 238 8.93 -10.74 12.50
C ASP A 238 9.58 -9.44 12.00
N ASN A 239 9.01 -8.83 10.95
CA ASN A 239 9.48 -7.55 10.41
C ASN A 239 9.04 -6.34 11.25
N CYS A 240 8.00 -6.50 12.08
CA CYS A 240 7.45 -5.43 12.90
C CYS A 240 7.99 -5.51 14.34
N ASP A 241 8.27 -4.35 14.92
CA ASP A 241 8.61 -4.29 16.36
C ASP A 241 7.34 -4.46 17.20
N LEU A 242 7.09 -5.68 17.63
CA LEU A 242 5.90 -6.02 18.43
C LEU A 242 5.94 -5.51 19.88
N SER A 243 7.06 -4.91 20.32
CA SER A 243 7.15 -4.18 21.59
C SER A 243 6.46 -2.81 21.53
N ILE A 244 6.24 -2.29 20.33
CA ILE A 244 5.53 -1.04 20.07
C ILE A 244 4.08 -1.38 19.75
N GLU A 245 3.15 -0.72 20.44
CA GLU A 245 1.73 -0.83 20.14
C GLU A 245 1.46 -0.24 18.76
N SER A 246 0.74 -0.97 17.93
CA SER A 246 0.36 -0.53 16.58
C SER A 246 -1.13 -0.74 16.39
N ASP A 247 -1.81 0.31 15.95
CA ASP A 247 -3.25 0.28 15.70
C ASP A 247 -3.61 -0.34 14.34
N ARG A 248 -2.61 -0.76 13.54
CA ARG A 248 -2.88 -1.37 12.24
C ARG A 248 -3.72 -2.63 12.36
N PRO A 249 -4.93 -2.65 11.77
CA PRO A 249 -5.83 -3.82 11.85
C PRO A 249 -5.21 -5.05 11.19
N GLU A 250 -4.33 -4.88 10.22
CA GLU A 250 -3.56 -5.93 9.56
C GLU A 250 -2.68 -6.71 10.54
N LEU A 251 -1.98 -6.02 11.44
CA LEU A 251 -1.14 -6.66 12.46
C LEU A 251 -1.99 -7.41 13.48
N GLN A 252 -3.12 -6.83 13.90
CA GLN A 252 -4.04 -7.48 14.81
C GLN A 252 -4.64 -8.75 14.18
N HIS A 253 -4.99 -8.68 12.88
CA HIS A 253 -5.47 -9.84 12.14
C HIS A 253 -4.41 -10.93 12.04
N ALA A 254 -3.19 -10.58 11.62
CA ALA A 254 -2.07 -11.52 11.49
C ALA A 254 -1.74 -12.22 12.82
N LYS A 255 -1.68 -11.48 13.93
CA LYS A 255 -1.46 -12.03 15.29
C LYS A 255 -2.53 -13.06 15.64
N ARG A 256 -3.82 -12.71 15.48
CA ARG A 256 -4.93 -13.64 15.77
C ARG A 256 -4.87 -14.89 14.92
N PHE A 257 -4.71 -14.76 13.60
CA PHE A 257 -4.66 -15.89 12.68
C PHE A 257 -3.54 -16.86 12.99
N VAL A 258 -2.34 -16.36 13.28
CA VAL A 258 -1.20 -17.19 13.66
C VAL A 258 -1.44 -17.91 14.98
N ALA A 259 -1.99 -17.22 16.00
CA ALA A 259 -2.31 -17.80 17.29
C ALA A 259 -3.37 -18.90 17.18
N GLU A 260 -4.46 -18.66 16.48
CA GLU A 260 -5.56 -19.64 16.28
C GLU A 260 -5.10 -20.88 15.50
N THR A 261 -4.18 -20.68 14.56
CA THR A 261 -3.65 -21.80 13.75
C THR A 261 -2.60 -22.61 14.50
N ALA A 262 -1.92 -22.03 15.50
CA ALA A 262 -0.93 -22.71 16.34
C ALA A 262 -1.57 -23.61 17.42
N ILE A 263 -2.86 -23.41 17.74
CA ILE A 263 -3.56 -24.24 18.72
C ILE A 263 -3.91 -25.59 18.05
N PRO A 264 -3.35 -26.73 18.50
CA PRO A 264 -3.75 -28.02 17.99
C PRO A 264 -5.25 -28.25 18.27
N ASN A 265 -5.96 -28.81 17.32
CA ASN A 265 -7.41 -29.04 17.36
C ASN A 265 -7.78 -30.20 18.32
N TRP A 266 -7.29 -30.17 19.57
CA TRP A 266 -7.53 -31.17 20.60
C TRP A 266 -8.88 -30.99 21.32
N GLY A 267 -9.77 -30.11 20.89
CA GLY A 267 -10.95 -29.70 21.67
C GLY A 267 -12.31 -29.78 20.98
N ARG A 268 -12.43 -30.27 19.75
CA ARG A 268 -13.76 -30.65 19.19
C ARG A 268 -13.92 -32.14 19.25
N SER A 269 -14.22 -32.67 20.44
CA SER A 269 -14.85 -33.95 20.56
C SER A 269 -16.23 -33.86 19.92
N ASP A 270 -16.42 -34.50 18.76
CA ASP A 270 -17.75 -34.88 18.32
C ASP A 270 -18.39 -35.57 19.51
N SER A 271 -19.47 -35.03 20.01
CA SER A 271 -20.31 -35.69 21.00
C SER A 271 -20.83 -36.96 20.38
N PHE A 272 -20.09 -38.05 20.60
CA PHE A 272 -20.58 -39.38 20.35
C PHE A 272 -21.75 -39.62 21.32
N SER A 273 -22.97 -39.43 20.83
CA SER A 273 -24.20 -39.96 21.47
C SER A 273 -24.23 -41.46 21.30
N GLY A 274 -23.37 -42.14 22.06
CA GLY A 274 -23.40 -43.58 22.22
C GLY A 274 -24.56 -43.94 23.15
N GLY A 275 -25.71 -44.33 22.59
CA GLY A 275 -26.82 -44.85 23.33
C GLY A 275 -26.39 -46.11 24.13
N ILE A 276 -26.48 -45.98 25.47
CA ILE A 276 -26.33 -47.10 26.40
C ILE A 276 -27.53 -48.01 26.20
N ARG A 277 -27.36 -49.16 25.52
CA ARG A 277 -28.29 -50.27 25.57
C ARG A 277 -28.08 -51.01 26.88
N THR A 278 -28.97 -50.78 27.89
CA THR A 278 -29.10 -51.63 29.07
C THR A 278 -29.59 -53.02 28.67
N ARG A 279 -28.75 -54.03 28.81
CA ARG A 279 -29.19 -55.45 28.81
C ARG A 279 -29.67 -55.78 30.19
N SER A 280 -30.98 -55.98 30.33
CA SER A 280 -31.59 -56.61 31.50
C SER A 280 -31.15 -58.08 31.58
N ALA A 281 -30.45 -58.44 32.64
CA ALA A 281 -30.18 -59.82 32.97
C ALA A 281 -31.42 -60.37 33.71
N VAL A 282 -32.08 -61.38 33.11
CA VAL A 282 -33.10 -62.19 33.73
C VAL A 282 -32.40 -63.28 34.48
N PHE A 283 -32.52 -63.31 35.80
CA PHE A 283 -32.21 -64.43 36.66
C PHE A 283 -33.43 -65.37 36.69
N VAL A 284 -33.25 -66.64 36.29
CA VAL A 284 -34.18 -67.71 36.57
C VAL A 284 -33.43 -68.80 37.35
N ARG A 285 -34.07 -69.31 38.39
CA ARG A 285 -33.68 -70.31 39.41
C ARG A 285 -32.98 -71.55 38.86
#